data_a340c7070aa8159fa85f65b284eef790
#
_entry.id   a340c7070aa8159fa85f65b284eef790
#
_cell.length_a   1.000
_cell.length_b   1.000
_cell.length_c   1.000
_cell.angle_alpha   90.00
_cell.angle_beta   90.00
_cell.angle_gamma   90.00
#
_symmetry.space_group_name_H-M   'P 1'
#
loop_
_entity.id
_entity.type
_entity.pdbx_description
1 polymer ?
#
loop_
_entity_poly.entity_id
_entity_poly.type
_entity_poly.pdbx_seq_one_letter_code
_entity_poly.pdbx_strand_id
1 'polypeptide(L)'
;MNMKTILITLKTFLLLTVVTGIIYPLLITGIAQLIFPEKAGGSLIIKDSVVVGSKLAGQGFSSPAYFLPRPSAIDYNPLPSGGSNLGLTNTILPNQVDERRRLFIHMNHPETFGAVPSEMLFASASGLDPHISRESALLQAVRVAGVRGFDEAQKQKLTMCIENLTEAPQFLILGEERINVLMLNLETDKIK
;
A
#
# COMPACT_ATOMS: atom_id res chain seq x y z
N MET A 1 -52.29 -14.91 1.30
CA MET A 1 -51.38 -14.48 2.38
C MET A 1 -52.15 -13.55 3.31
N ASN A 2 -52.17 -13.81 4.62
CA ASN A 2 -52.99 -13.05 5.58
C ASN A 2 -52.42 -11.64 5.75
N MET A 3 -53.27 -10.59 5.70
CA MET A 3 -52.90 -9.18 5.87
C MET A 3 -52.05 -8.94 7.16
N LYS A 4 -52.39 -9.65 8.23
CA LYS A 4 -51.61 -9.58 9.49
C LYS A 4 -50.19 -10.07 9.32
N THR A 5 -49.96 -11.14 8.55
CA THR A 5 -48.61 -11.68 8.28
C THR A 5 -47.79 -10.68 7.47
N ILE A 6 -48.38 -10.05 6.42
CA ILE A 6 -47.74 -9.02 5.63
C ILE A 6 -47.29 -7.82 6.49
N LEU A 7 -48.20 -7.38 7.38
CA LEU A 7 -47.90 -6.24 8.27
C LEU A 7 -46.77 -6.55 9.25
N ILE A 8 -46.78 -7.75 9.84
CA ILE A 8 -45.72 -8.22 10.76
C ILE A 8 -44.38 -8.29 10.00
N THR A 9 -44.35 -8.91 8.82
CA THR A 9 -43.17 -9.03 7.99
C THR A 9 -42.60 -7.65 7.64
N LEU A 10 -43.46 -6.72 7.21
CA LEU A 10 -43.02 -5.36 6.89
C LEU A 10 -42.43 -4.61 8.09
N LYS A 11 -43.10 -4.72 9.25
CA LYS A 11 -42.61 -4.09 10.49
C LYS A 11 -41.25 -4.68 10.90
N THR A 12 -41.12 -6.00 10.88
CA THR A 12 -39.84 -6.67 11.21
C THR A 12 -38.75 -6.31 10.21
N PHE A 13 -39.05 -6.28 8.91
CA PHE A 13 -38.11 -5.82 7.89
C PHE A 13 -37.63 -4.39 8.14
N LEU A 14 -38.56 -3.45 8.35
CA LEU A 14 -38.22 -2.07 8.62
C LEU A 14 -37.41 -1.90 9.91
N LEU A 15 -37.81 -2.61 10.98
CA LEU A 15 -37.08 -2.60 12.25
C LEU A 15 -35.63 -3.08 12.06
N LEU A 16 -35.44 -4.22 11.41
CA LEU A 16 -34.11 -4.77 11.14
C LEU A 16 -33.29 -3.84 10.23
N THR A 17 -33.91 -3.26 9.20
CA THR A 17 -33.24 -2.28 8.34
C THR A 17 -32.73 -1.07 9.12
N VAL A 18 -33.53 -0.52 10.03
CA VAL A 18 -33.11 0.61 10.89
C VAL A 18 -31.98 0.17 11.83
N VAL A 19 -32.14 -0.98 12.48
CA VAL A 19 -31.12 -1.48 13.43
C VAL A 19 -29.79 -1.77 12.74
N THR A 20 -29.82 -2.51 11.63
CA THR A 20 -28.58 -2.97 10.96
C THR A 20 -28.03 -1.94 9.96
N GLY A 21 -28.89 -1.13 9.34
CA GLY A 21 -28.47 -0.15 8.31
C GLY A 21 -28.19 1.25 8.86
N ILE A 22 -28.71 1.60 10.02
CA ILE A 22 -28.52 2.95 10.58
C ILE A 22 -27.87 2.88 11.95
N ILE A 23 -28.53 2.24 12.94
CA ILE A 23 -28.07 2.27 14.33
C ILE A 23 -26.69 1.61 14.47
N TYR A 24 -26.56 0.38 13.98
CA TYR A 24 -25.31 -0.36 14.09
C TYR A 24 -24.11 0.32 13.39
N PRO A 25 -24.20 0.77 12.12
CA PRO A 25 -23.08 1.46 11.47
C PRO A 25 -22.69 2.77 12.19
N LEU A 26 -23.67 3.56 12.63
CA LEU A 26 -23.40 4.81 13.36
C LEU A 26 -22.76 4.56 14.72
N LEU A 27 -23.23 3.54 15.44
CA LEU A 27 -22.66 3.13 16.73
C LEU A 27 -21.18 2.71 16.55
N ILE A 28 -20.90 1.83 15.59
CA ILE A 28 -19.52 1.36 15.33
C ILE A 28 -18.64 2.53 14.88
N THR A 29 -19.13 3.40 14.00
CA THR A 29 -18.40 4.59 13.58
C THR A 29 -18.07 5.50 14.76
N GLY A 30 -19.04 5.76 15.63
CA GLY A 30 -18.83 6.59 16.82
C GLY A 30 -17.80 5.98 17.77
N ILE A 31 -17.90 4.68 18.05
CA ILE A 31 -16.92 3.95 18.87
C ILE A 31 -15.52 3.99 18.23
N ALA A 32 -15.42 3.73 16.91
CA ALA A 32 -14.16 3.76 16.19
C ALA A 32 -13.50 5.16 16.23
N GLN A 33 -14.28 6.22 16.06
CA GLN A 33 -13.78 7.60 16.15
C GLN A 33 -13.31 7.99 17.54
N LEU A 34 -13.94 7.44 18.58
CA LEU A 34 -13.55 7.71 19.98
C LEU A 34 -12.27 6.94 20.37
N ILE A 35 -12.16 5.67 19.97
CA ILE A 35 -11.06 4.79 20.40
C ILE A 35 -9.85 4.88 19.44
N PHE A 36 -10.10 5.02 18.14
CA PHE A 36 -9.06 4.98 17.08
C PHE A 36 -9.25 6.13 16.06
N PRO A 37 -9.21 7.41 16.48
CA PRO A 37 -9.54 8.54 15.61
C PRO A 37 -8.67 8.61 14.35
N GLU A 38 -7.37 8.34 14.45
CA GLU A 38 -6.46 8.33 13.30
C GLU A 38 -6.86 7.25 12.27
N LYS A 39 -7.10 6.02 12.73
CA LYS A 39 -7.50 4.91 11.86
C LYS A 39 -8.89 5.10 11.26
N ALA A 40 -9.85 5.58 12.06
CA ALA A 40 -11.19 5.88 11.61
C ALA A 40 -11.24 7.05 10.60
N GLY A 41 -10.28 7.97 10.69
CA GLY A 41 -10.06 9.04 9.72
C GLY A 41 -9.27 8.67 8.48
N GLY A 42 -8.94 7.36 8.27
CA GLY A 42 -8.24 6.88 7.08
C GLY A 42 -6.72 6.97 7.15
N SER A 43 -6.13 7.09 8.35
CA SER A 43 -4.67 7.12 8.58
C SER A 43 -3.94 8.12 7.67
N LEU A 44 -4.50 9.31 7.54
CA LEU A 44 -3.96 10.37 6.70
C LEU A 44 -2.61 10.87 7.23
N ILE A 45 -1.68 11.11 6.33
CA ILE A 45 -0.38 11.71 6.63
C ILE A 45 -0.43 13.18 6.22
N ILE A 46 -0.15 14.06 7.20
CA ILE A 46 -0.15 15.50 7.00
C ILE A 46 1.30 15.99 7.14
N LYS A 47 1.80 16.72 6.14
CA LYS A 47 3.09 17.40 6.13
C LYS A 47 2.84 18.87 5.79
N ASP A 48 3.35 19.79 6.62
CA ASP A 48 3.19 21.24 6.42
C ASP A 48 1.72 21.68 6.20
N SER A 49 0.81 21.10 7.00
CA SER A 49 -0.64 21.32 6.93
C SER A 49 -1.32 20.85 5.64
N VAL A 50 -0.63 20.08 4.80
CA VAL A 50 -1.17 19.48 3.57
C VAL A 50 -1.24 17.97 3.72
N VAL A 51 -2.36 17.39 3.31
CA VAL A 51 -2.50 15.92 3.24
C VAL A 51 -1.64 15.41 2.09
N VAL A 52 -0.59 14.66 2.41
CA VAL A 52 0.34 14.08 1.40
C VAL A 52 -0.04 12.66 1.00
N GLY A 53 -0.90 12.00 1.77
CA GLY A 53 -1.41 10.66 1.45
C GLY A 53 -1.99 9.95 2.64
N SER A 54 -2.19 8.64 2.50
CA SER A 54 -2.65 7.75 3.57
C SER A 54 -1.66 6.59 3.74
N LYS A 55 -1.48 6.15 4.98
CA LYS A 55 -0.70 4.92 5.26
C LYS A 55 -1.32 3.67 4.65
N LEU A 56 -2.62 3.72 4.31
CA LEU A 56 -3.40 2.57 3.84
C LEU A 56 -3.45 2.45 2.31
N ALA A 57 -3.01 3.48 1.58
CA ALA A 57 -3.10 3.52 0.13
C ALA A 57 -1.74 3.78 -0.52
N GLY A 58 -1.36 2.92 -1.46
CA GLY A 58 -0.19 3.11 -2.30
C GLY A 58 -0.34 4.33 -3.21
N GLN A 59 0.78 4.97 -3.51
CA GLN A 59 0.86 6.13 -4.39
C GLN A 59 1.97 5.92 -5.42
N GLY A 60 1.77 6.42 -6.64
CA GLY A 60 2.80 6.43 -7.68
C GLY A 60 3.91 7.42 -7.36
N PHE A 61 5.16 6.96 -7.47
CA PHE A 61 6.35 7.81 -7.43
C PHE A 61 7.07 7.67 -8.77
N SER A 62 7.37 8.77 -9.44
CA SER A 62 8.04 8.79 -10.74
C SER A 62 9.51 9.23 -10.67
N SER A 63 9.90 9.96 -9.63
CA SER A 63 11.26 10.44 -9.48
C SER A 63 12.22 9.33 -9.04
N PRO A 64 13.40 9.18 -9.66
CA PRO A 64 14.40 8.20 -9.27
C PRO A 64 15.00 8.46 -7.87
N ALA A 65 14.77 9.62 -7.27
CA ALA A 65 15.18 9.95 -5.91
C ALA A 65 14.30 9.30 -4.83
N TYR A 66 13.21 8.60 -5.21
CA TYR A 66 12.28 7.96 -4.29
C TYR A 66 12.20 6.45 -4.50
N PHE A 67 11.82 5.74 -3.44
CA PHE A 67 11.46 4.33 -3.51
C PHE A 67 10.16 4.17 -4.31
N LEU A 68 10.17 3.22 -5.23
CA LEU A 68 9.01 2.89 -6.05
C LEU A 68 8.18 1.82 -5.36
N PRO A 69 6.85 1.94 -5.39
CA PRO A 69 5.93 0.93 -4.86
C PRO A 69 5.77 -0.24 -5.83
N ARG A 70 4.95 -1.22 -5.44
CA ARG A 70 4.52 -2.32 -6.33
C ARG A 70 3.79 -1.75 -7.55
N PRO A 71 3.90 -2.40 -8.72
CA PRO A 71 3.14 -1.98 -9.90
C PRO A 71 1.63 -1.95 -9.64
N SER A 72 0.96 -0.94 -10.18
CA SER A 72 -0.49 -0.79 -10.14
C SER A 72 -1.09 -1.07 -11.53
N ALA A 73 -2.22 -1.78 -11.57
CA ALA A 73 -2.98 -1.99 -12.80
C ALA A 73 -3.98 -0.84 -13.10
N ILE A 74 -4.11 0.10 -12.16
CA ILE A 74 -5.07 1.21 -12.17
C ILE A 74 -4.38 2.57 -11.97
N ASP A 75 -3.05 2.63 -12.11
CA ASP A 75 -2.24 3.83 -11.90
C ASP A 75 -2.51 4.52 -10.54
N TYR A 76 -2.71 3.70 -9.51
CA TYR A 76 -3.04 4.12 -8.14
C TYR A 76 -4.33 4.96 -8.03
N ASN A 77 -5.23 4.87 -9.02
CA ASN A 77 -6.55 5.49 -8.93
C ASN A 77 -7.47 4.62 -8.04
N PRO A 78 -8.02 5.14 -6.93
CA PRO A 78 -8.86 4.34 -6.05
C PRO A 78 -10.25 4.07 -6.61
N LEU A 79 -10.66 4.69 -7.72
CA LEU A 79 -12.02 4.59 -8.27
C LEU A 79 -12.01 4.28 -9.79
N PRO A 80 -12.25 3.02 -10.17
CA PRO A 80 -12.41 1.81 -9.32
C PRO A 80 -11.06 1.20 -8.95
N SER A 81 -10.92 0.72 -7.72
CA SER A 81 -9.76 -0.08 -7.33
C SER A 81 -9.86 -1.48 -7.95
N GLY A 82 -8.70 -2.08 -8.29
CA GLY A 82 -8.68 -3.42 -8.86
C GLY A 82 -7.31 -3.87 -9.35
N GLY A 83 -7.19 -5.16 -9.60
CA GLY A 83 -6.01 -5.77 -10.21
C GLY A 83 -6.17 -5.94 -11.71
N SER A 84 -5.10 -6.37 -12.39
CA SER A 84 -5.09 -6.66 -13.82
C SER A 84 -5.98 -7.86 -14.19
N ASN A 85 -6.24 -8.76 -13.24
CA ASN A 85 -6.98 -10.02 -13.43
C ASN A 85 -6.46 -10.90 -14.59
N LEU A 86 -5.19 -10.72 -14.96
CA LEU A 86 -4.54 -11.50 -16.01
C LEU A 86 -4.07 -12.85 -15.47
N GLY A 87 -4.53 -13.93 -16.07
CA GLY A 87 -4.08 -15.29 -15.76
C GLY A 87 -2.74 -15.63 -16.43
N LEU A 88 -2.10 -16.72 -15.99
CA LEU A 88 -0.81 -17.17 -16.51
C LEU A 88 -0.82 -17.52 -18.01
N THR A 89 -1.98 -17.85 -18.56
CA THR A 89 -2.17 -18.17 -19.98
C THR A 89 -2.40 -16.94 -20.86
N ASN A 90 -2.51 -15.76 -20.26
CA ASN A 90 -2.73 -14.51 -21.00
C ASN A 90 -1.40 -14.01 -21.56
N THR A 91 -1.36 -13.68 -22.86
CA THR A 91 -0.15 -13.23 -23.56
C THR A 91 0.32 -11.83 -23.16
N ILE A 92 -0.56 -11.00 -22.56
CA ILE A 92 -0.21 -9.64 -22.12
C ILE A 92 0.66 -9.71 -20.84
N LEU A 93 0.37 -10.64 -19.93
CA LEU A 93 1.05 -10.70 -18.64
C LEU A 93 2.57 -10.90 -18.76
N PRO A 94 3.10 -11.86 -19.55
CA PRO A 94 4.54 -12.00 -19.73
C PRO A 94 5.21 -10.74 -20.25
N ASN A 95 4.59 -10.06 -21.22
CA ASN A 95 5.13 -8.84 -21.81
C ASN A 95 5.25 -7.71 -20.76
N GLN A 96 4.21 -7.55 -19.92
CA GLN A 96 4.24 -6.58 -18.82
C GLN A 96 5.30 -6.90 -17.78
N VAL A 97 5.44 -8.18 -17.44
CA VAL A 97 6.46 -8.66 -16.48
C VAL A 97 7.87 -8.39 -17.02
N ASP A 98 8.13 -8.69 -18.29
CA ASP A 98 9.43 -8.48 -18.91
C ASP A 98 9.76 -6.98 -19.05
N GLU A 99 8.79 -6.16 -19.38
CA GLU A 99 8.96 -4.71 -19.41
C GLU A 99 9.32 -4.15 -18.03
N ARG A 100 8.57 -4.51 -16.99
CA ARG A 100 8.84 -4.09 -15.61
C ARG A 100 10.19 -4.59 -15.11
N ARG A 101 10.57 -5.82 -15.46
CA ARG A 101 11.89 -6.37 -15.15
C ARG A 101 13.00 -5.54 -15.78
N ARG A 102 12.90 -5.23 -17.07
CA ARG A 102 13.90 -4.40 -17.77
C ARG A 102 14.00 -3.00 -17.16
N LEU A 103 12.86 -2.38 -16.86
CA LEU A 103 12.83 -1.05 -16.23
C LEU A 103 13.45 -1.09 -14.83
N PHE A 104 13.11 -2.08 -14.01
CA PHE A 104 13.67 -2.22 -12.67
C PHE A 104 15.18 -2.43 -12.70
N ILE A 105 15.68 -3.31 -13.57
CA ILE A 105 17.11 -3.56 -13.75
C ILE A 105 17.83 -2.30 -14.25
N HIS A 106 17.27 -1.63 -15.26
CA HIS A 106 17.85 -0.40 -15.80
C HIS A 106 17.96 0.72 -14.75
N MET A 107 16.95 0.85 -13.90
CA MET A 107 16.93 1.89 -12.87
C MET A 107 17.81 1.58 -11.66
N ASN A 108 17.86 0.34 -11.21
CA ASN A 108 18.47 -0.02 -9.92
C ASN A 108 19.82 -0.73 -10.06
N HIS A 109 20.24 -1.14 -11.26
CA HIS A 109 21.50 -1.85 -11.54
C HIS A 109 21.77 -3.00 -10.53
N PRO A 110 20.87 -3.96 -10.36
CA PRO A 110 20.96 -4.99 -9.32
C PRO A 110 21.97 -6.09 -9.65
N GLU A 111 23.04 -5.79 -10.34
CA GLU A 111 24.06 -6.77 -10.78
C GLU A 111 24.67 -7.57 -9.63
N THR A 112 24.54 -7.04 -8.41
CA THR A 112 25.04 -7.66 -7.17
C THR A 112 23.99 -8.41 -6.36
N PHE A 113 22.68 -8.31 -6.67
CA PHE A 113 21.61 -8.70 -5.75
C PHE A 113 20.70 -9.86 -6.24
N GLY A 114 20.98 -10.49 -7.36
CA GLY A 114 20.17 -11.64 -7.82
C GLY A 114 18.90 -11.25 -8.59
N ALA A 115 17.85 -12.06 -8.47
CA ALA A 115 16.63 -11.88 -9.26
C ALA A 115 15.78 -10.69 -8.74
N VAL A 116 15.08 -10.00 -9.67
CA VAL A 116 14.12 -8.96 -9.30
C VAL A 116 12.98 -9.59 -8.49
N PRO A 117 12.63 -9.05 -7.30
CA PRO A 117 11.53 -9.56 -6.49
C PRO A 117 10.22 -9.59 -7.27
N SER A 118 9.46 -10.67 -7.12
CA SER A 118 8.21 -10.88 -7.87
C SER A 118 7.19 -9.77 -7.66
N GLU A 119 7.15 -9.19 -6.48
CA GLU A 119 6.25 -8.08 -6.16
C GLU A 119 6.53 -6.80 -6.96
N MET A 120 7.77 -6.62 -7.47
CA MET A 120 8.13 -5.51 -8.36
C MET A 120 7.78 -5.79 -9.82
N LEU A 121 7.41 -7.03 -10.14
CA LEU A 121 7.04 -7.48 -11.48
C LEU A 121 5.53 -7.59 -11.67
N PHE A 122 4.81 -8.04 -10.63
CA PHE A 122 3.39 -8.28 -10.69
C PHE A 122 2.61 -7.16 -10.00
N ALA A 123 1.55 -6.68 -10.66
CA ALA A 123 0.68 -5.68 -10.08
C ALA A 123 0.01 -6.21 -8.80
N SER A 124 -0.19 -5.33 -7.82
CA SER A 124 -0.93 -5.68 -6.62
C SER A 124 -2.40 -5.97 -6.93
N ALA A 125 -3.07 -6.79 -6.12
CA ALA A 125 -4.45 -7.19 -6.34
C ALA A 125 -5.44 -6.01 -6.25
N SER A 126 -5.16 -5.04 -5.38
CA SER A 126 -5.98 -3.82 -5.23
C SER A 126 -5.56 -2.70 -6.19
N GLY A 127 -4.32 -2.74 -6.72
CA GLY A 127 -3.69 -1.62 -7.39
C GLY A 127 -3.27 -0.47 -6.46
N LEU A 128 -3.46 -0.64 -5.13
CA LEU A 128 -3.23 0.39 -4.11
C LEU A 128 -2.40 -0.13 -2.92
N ASP A 129 -1.65 -1.22 -3.09
CA ASP A 129 -0.80 -1.75 -2.02
C ASP A 129 0.31 -0.75 -1.66
N PRO A 130 0.35 -0.23 -0.42
CA PRO A 130 1.35 0.74 -0.01
C PRO A 130 2.70 0.11 0.39
N HIS A 131 2.82 -1.22 0.37
CA HIS A 131 3.98 -1.91 0.93
C HIS A 131 4.85 -2.57 -0.14
N ILE A 132 6.14 -2.67 0.20
CA ILE A 132 7.14 -3.51 -0.48
C ILE A 132 7.90 -4.32 0.57
N SER A 133 8.58 -5.38 0.15
CA SER A 133 9.47 -6.15 1.04
C SER A 133 10.72 -5.36 1.40
N ARG A 134 11.37 -5.77 2.50
CA ARG A 134 12.69 -5.26 2.90
C ARG A 134 13.73 -5.46 1.79
N GLU A 135 13.69 -6.62 1.11
CA GLU A 135 14.58 -6.93 -0.01
C GLU A 135 14.40 -5.92 -1.15
N SER A 136 13.16 -5.65 -1.57
CA SER A 136 12.85 -4.67 -2.60
C SER A 136 13.30 -3.26 -2.24
N ALA A 137 13.21 -2.87 -0.96
CA ALA A 137 13.70 -1.58 -0.49
C ALA A 137 15.23 -1.51 -0.57
N LEU A 138 15.96 -2.54 -0.12
CA LEU A 138 17.43 -2.57 -0.16
C LEU A 138 17.96 -2.52 -1.59
N LEU A 139 17.33 -3.24 -2.54
CA LEU A 139 17.69 -3.18 -3.96
C LEU A 139 17.56 -1.76 -4.55
N GLN A 140 16.57 -1.00 -4.11
CA GLN A 140 16.35 0.37 -4.55
C GLN A 140 17.23 1.40 -3.82
N ALA A 141 17.73 1.07 -2.63
CA ALA A 141 18.47 1.99 -1.77
C ALA A 141 19.73 2.54 -2.44
N VAL A 142 20.44 1.70 -3.21
CA VAL A 142 21.66 2.10 -3.93
C VAL A 142 21.37 3.22 -4.93
N ARG A 143 20.31 3.06 -5.71
CA ARG A 143 19.86 4.10 -6.67
C ARG A 143 19.44 5.37 -5.93
N VAL A 144 18.59 5.25 -4.91
CA VAL A 144 18.08 6.41 -4.16
C VAL A 144 19.23 7.20 -3.54
N ALA A 145 20.17 6.51 -2.89
CA ALA A 145 21.36 7.15 -2.31
C ALA A 145 22.24 7.81 -3.37
N GLY A 146 22.46 7.16 -4.50
CA GLY A 146 23.26 7.72 -5.61
C GLY A 146 22.64 8.97 -6.21
N VAL A 147 21.33 8.94 -6.51
CA VAL A 147 20.62 10.10 -7.10
C VAL A 147 20.55 11.28 -6.13
N ARG A 148 20.45 11.02 -4.82
CA ARG A 148 20.44 12.06 -3.78
C ARG A 148 21.86 12.57 -3.44
N GLY A 149 22.91 11.92 -3.94
CA GLY A 149 24.29 12.30 -3.64
C GLY A 149 24.69 12.03 -2.18
N PHE A 150 24.11 10.98 -1.56
CA PHE A 150 24.37 10.65 -0.16
C PHE A 150 25.81 10.20 0.06
N ASP A 151 26.43 10.73 1.11
CA ASP A 151 27.71 10.25 1.63
C ASP A 151 27.55 8.90 2.37
N GLU A 152 28.66 8.31 2.82
CA GLU A 152 28.63 6.99 3.50
C GLU A 152 27.84 7.01 4.82
N ALA A 153 27.87 8.13 5.56
CA ALA A 153 27.09 8.25 6.81
C ALA A 153 25.60 8.34 6.51
N GLN A 154 25.21 9.06 5.45
CA GLN A 154 23.82 9.16 4.98
C GLN A 154 23.32 7.85 4.40
N LYS A 155 24.14 7.08 3.68
CA LYS A 155 23.80 5.71 3.21
C LYS A 155 23.54 4.77 4.37
N GLN A 156 24.36 4.84 5.43
CA GLN A 156 24.12 4.07 6.66
C GLN A 156 22.81 4.48 7.33
N LYS A 157 22.52 5.78 7.42
CA LYS A 157 21.22 6.27 7.93
C LYS A 157 20.04 5.76 7.08
N LEU A 158 20.17 5.73 5.75
CA LEU A 158 19.14 5.18 4.86
C LEU A 158 18.90 3.70 5.14
N THR A 159 19.96 2.91 5.30
CA THR A 159 19.84 1.49 5.62
C THR A 159 19.18 1.30 6.99
N MET A 160 19.58 2.07 8.02
CA MET A 160 18.90 2.03 9.32
C MET A 160 17.43 2.45 9.23
N CYS A 161 17.10 3.41 8.37
CA CYS A 161 15.73 3.82 8.14
C CYS A 161 14.89 2.67 7.57
N ILE A 162 15.41 1.93 6.59
CA ILE A 162 14.76 0.73 6.04
C ILE A 162 14.54 -0.31 7.15
N GLU A 163 15.57 -0.62 7.96
CA GLU A 163 15.44 -1.59 9.04
C GLU A 163 14.40 -1.18 10.09
N ASN A 164 14.40 0.08 10.49
CA ASN A 164 13.49 0.62 11.52
C ASN A 164 12.04 0.69 11.06
N LEU A 165 11.80 0.87 9.76
CA LEU A 165 10.46 0.92 9.16
C LEU A 165 9.97 -0.45 8.70
N THR A 166 10.80 -1.48 8.79
CA THR A 166 10.40 -2.85 8.49
C THR A 166 9.44 -3.36 9.56
N GLU A 167 8.19 -3.57 9.17
CA GLU A 167 7.17 -4.18 10.02
C GLU A 167 7.33 -5.71 9.97
N ALA A 168 7.47 -6.34 11.13
CA ALA A 168 7.50 -7.80 11.25
C ALA A 168 6.11 -8.41 10.94
N PRO A 169 6.05 -9.72 10.60
CA PRO A 169 4.81 -10.46 10.49
C PRO A 169 3.93 -10.31 11.73
N GLN A 170 2.61 -10.23 11.54
CA GLN A 170 1.68 -10.16 12.68
C GLN A 170 1.82 -11.41 13.55
N PHE A 171 1.93 -11.20 14.86
CA PHE A 171 2.20 -12.27 15.83
C PHE A 171 3.47 -13.11 15.53
N LEU A 172 4.40 -12.59 14.74
CA LEU A 172 5.64 -13.23 14.26
C LEU A 172 5.43 -14.44 13.32
N ILE A 173 4.20 -14.76 12.95
CA ILE A 173 3.85 -15.95 12.14
C ILE A 173 2.88 -15.66 10.99
N LEU A 174 2.18 -14.53 10.99
CA LEU A 174 1.17 -14.22 9.98
C LEU A 174 1.65 -13.12 9.03
N GLY A 175 1.85 -13.49 7.77
CA GLY A 175 2.32 -12.59 6.72
C GLY A 175 3.83 -12.57 6.58
N GLU A 176 4.33 -11.57 5.88
CA GLU A 176 5.75 -11.35 5.57
C GLU A 176 6.19 -9.98 6.10
N GLU A 177 7.51 -9.78 6.22
CA GLU A 177 8.08 -8.46 6.50
C GLU A 177 7.72 -7.48 5.39
N ARG A 178 7.33 -6.26 5.77
CA ARG A 178 6.89 -5.24 4.83
C ARG A 178 7.30 -3.84 5.26
N ILE A 179 7.41 -2.95 4.28
CA ILE A 179 7.73 -1.54 4.50
C ILE A 179 6.73 -0.68 3.75
N ASN A 180 6.17 0.31 4.42
CA ASN A 180 5.32 1.30 3.78
C ASN A 180 6.16 2.29 2.96
N VAL A 181 5.95 2.33 1.64
CA VAL A 181 6.76 3.14 0.71
C VAL A 181 6.62 4.64 0.95
N LEU A 182 5.40 5.10 1.25
CA LEU A 182 5.17 6.53 1.54
C LEU A 182 5.93 6.96 2.80
N MET A 183 5.85 6.16 3.86
CA MET A 183 6.58 6.43 5.09
C MET A 183 8.09 6.40 4.88
N LEU A 184 8.59 5.43 4.12
CA LEU A 184 10.01 5.31 3.78
C LEU A 184 10.49 6.54 3.00
N ASN A 185 9.75 7.00 2.01
CA ASN A 185 10.10 8.19 1.24
C ASN A 185 10.10 9.46 2.09
N LEU A 186 9.12 9.61 2.99
CA LEU A 186 9.06 10.75 3.91
C LEU A 186 10.22 10.76 4.92
N GLU A 187 10.63 9.60 5.45
CA GLU A 187 11.78 9.51 6.34
C GLU A 187 13.11 9.72 5.58
N THR A 188 13.20 9.24 4.33
CA THR A 188 14.34 9.49 3.47
C THR A 188 14.55 10.99 3.19
N ASP A 189 13.48 11.76 3.07
CA ASP A 189 13.54 13.22 2.91
C ASP A 189 14.14 13.96 4.12
N LYS A 190 14.15 13.33 5.30
CA LYS A 190 14.72 13.91 6.52
C LYS A 190 16.21 13.66 6.67
N ILE A 191 16.80 12.78 5.85
CA ILE A 191 18.24 12.48 5.88
C ILE A 191 19.00 13.69 5.30
N LYS A 192 19.74 14.35 6.18
CA LYS A 192 20.56 15.51 5.87
C LYS A 192 22.01 15.18 6.10
#